data_9e72c60452606c3bb6c509005bac9405
#
_entry.id   9e72c60452606c3bb6c509005bac9405
#
_cell.length_a   1.000
_cell.length_b   1.000
_cell.length_c   1.000
_cell.angle_alpha   90.00
_cell.angle_beta   90.00
_cell.angle_gamma   90.00
#
_symmetry.space_group_name_H-M   'P 1'
#
loop_
_entity.id
_entity.type
_entity.pdbx_description
1 polymer ?
#
loop_
_entity_poly.entity_id
_entity_poly.type
_entity_poly.pdbx_seq_one_letter_code
_entity_poly.pdbx_strand_id
1 'polypeptide(L)'
;MPAPFPVASVRDFYAFERHVKTCRGHRGLAMVPQWYDVPVFYFSNAVAVIGPDDPVWAPHGSTALDYELELACVVGKAARDLPEDGSALECLAGFTIMNDWSARDIQRAEMAVGLG
;
A
#
# COMPACT_ATOMS: atom_id res chain seq x y z
N MET A 1 -21.11 -4.41 1.05
CA MET A 1 -20.73 -5.80 1.50
C MET A 1 -19.51 -5.69 2.40
N PRO A 2 -19.41 -6.45 3.49
CA PRO A 2 -18.21 -6.41 4.32
C PRO A 2 -16.97 -6.82 3.50
N ALA A 3 -15.79 -6.50 4.00
CA ALA A 3 -14.56 -7.01 3.42
C ALA A 3 -14.65 -8.55 3.28
N PRO A 4 -14.13 -9.14 2.21
CA PRO A 4 -14.33 -10.56 1.89
C PRO A 4 -13.71 -11.52 2.94
N PHE A 5 -12.82 -11.01 3.80
CA PHE A 5 -12.18 -11.75 4.88
C PHE A 5 -11.72 -10.77 5.98
N PRO A 6 -11.54 -11.25 7.23
CA PRO A 6 -10.97 -10.44 8.30
C PRO A 6 -9.51 -10.08 7.98
N VAL A 7 -9.19 -8.80 8.04
CA VAL A 7 -7.83 -8.29 7.82
C VAL A 7 -7.16 -8.02 9.16
N ALA A 8 -6.14 -8.78 9.49
CA ALA A 8 -5.41 -8.62 10.74
C ALA A 8 -4.26 -7.60 10.65
N SER A 9 -3.67 -7.44 9.48
CA SER A 9 -2.54 -6.55 9.24
C SER A 9 -2.44 -6.24 7.75
N VAL A 10 -2.07 -5.02 7.42
CA VAL A 10 -1.75 -4.59 6.05
C VAL A 10 -0.34 -4.01 6.04
N ARG A 11 0.43 -4.38 5.04
CA ARG A 11 1.72 -3.78 4.72
C ARG A 11 1.68 -3.31 3.28
N ASP A 12 1.95 -2.06 3.07
CA ASP A 12 1.98 -1.48 1.75
C ASP A 12 3.41 -1.27 1.30
N PHE A 13 3.75 -1.81 0.13
CA PHE A 13 5.08 -1.82 -0.44
C PHE A 13 5.17 -0.88 -1.64
N TYR A 14 6.19 -0.07 -1.68
CA TYR A 14 6.52 0.79 -2.80
C TYR A 14 7.27 -0.01 -3.89
N ALA A 15 6.63 -1.04 -4.46
CA ALA A 15 7.29 -2.13 -5.19
C ALA A 15 7.40 -1.91 -6.71
N PHE A 16 6.59 -1.07 -7.33
CA PHE A 16 6.58 -0.89 -8.79
C PHE A 16 7.56 0.19 -9.24
N GLU A 17 8.71 -0.23 -9.80
CA GLU A 17 9.79 0.67 -10.23
C GLU A 17 9.31 1.82 -11.13
N ARG A 18 8.47 1.52 -12.11
CA ARG A 18 7.93 2.53 -13.03
C ARG A 18 7.13 3.60 -12.30
N HIS A 19 6.31 3.19 -11.33
CA HIS A 19 5.54 4.11 -10.48
C HIS A 19 6.48 4.99 -9.67
N VAL A 20 7.45 4.40 -8.98
CA VAL A 20 8.43 5.12 -8.15
C VAL A 20 9.22 6.12 -8.99
N LYS A 21 9.72 5.72 -10.16
CA LYS A 21 10.43 6.61 -11.10
C LYS A 21 9.56 7.81 -11.52
N THR A 22 8.30 7.56 -11.84
CA THR A 22 7.36 8.61 -12.25
C THR A 22 7.09 9.60 -11.11
N CYS A 23 6.76 9.10 -9.92
CA CYS A 23 6.48 9.94 -8.75
C CYS A 23 7.69 10.76 -8.32
N ARG A 24 8.89 10.17 -8.34
CA ARG A 24 10.14 10.88 -8.05
C ARG A 24 10.46 11.91 -9.13
N GLY A 25 10.31 11.56 -10.39
CA GLY A 25 10.54 12.45 -11.53
C GLY A 25 9.67 13.70 -11.50
N HIS A 26 8.39 13.60 -11.13
CA HIS A 26 7.51 14.76 -10.95
C HIS A 26 7.99 15.71 -9.84
N ARG A 27 8.80 15.22 -8.90
CA ARG A 27 9.44 16.03 -7.84
C ARG A 27 10.87 16.44 -8.18
N GLY A 28 11.34 16.18 -9.39
CA GLY A 28 12.73 16.46 -9.81
C GLY A 28 13.79 15.59 -9.13
N LEU A 29 13.39 14.42 -8.60
CA LEU A 29 14.27 13.53 -7.86
C LEU A 29 14.64 12.30 -8.69
N ALA A 30 15.91 11.87 -8.62
CA ALA A 30 16.37 10.61 -9.18
C ALA A 30 15.99 9.42 -8.27
N MET A 31 16.05 8.20 -8.82
CA MET A 31 15.97 6.98 -8.02
C MET A 31 17.10 6.91 -7.00
N VAL A 32 16.82 6.32 -5.86
CA VAL A 32 17.82 6.04 -4.82
C VAL A 32 18.23 4.57 -4.90
N PRO A 33 19.55 4.24 -4.85
CA PRO A 33 20.02 2.86 -4.95
C PRO A 33 19.38 1.94 -3.93
N GLN A 34 19.17 2.39 -2.70
CA GLN A 34 18.57 1.61 -1.61
C GLN A 34 17.18 1.08 -1.92
N TRP A 35 16.45 1.68 -2.89
CA TRP A 35 15.17 1.16 -3.32
C TRP A 35 15.27 -0.23 -3.95
N TYR A 36 16.42 -0.56 -4.56
CA TYR A 36 16.68 -1.87 -5.16
C TYR A 36 17.18 -2.92 -4.14
N ASP A 37 17.66 -2.45 -3.00
CA ASP A 37 18.33 -3.30 -2.01
C ASP A 37 17.38 -3.68 -0.85
N VAL A 38 16.38 -2.84 -0.56
CA VAL A 38 15.54 -2.99 0.63
C VAL A 38 14.05 -2.97 0.26
N PRO A 39 13.27 -4.00 0.66
CA PRO A 39 11.81 -3.99 0.47
C PRO A 39 11.16 -3.02 1.45
N VAL A 40 11.02 -1.77 1.03
CA VAL A 40 10.43 -0.71 1.86
C VAL A 40 8.92 -0.86 1.91
N PHE A 41 8.34 -0.76 3.09
CA PHE A 41 6.90 -0.77 3.30
C PHE A 41 6.51 0.06 4.53
N TYR A 42 5.24 0.41 4.63
CA TYR A 42 4.63 0.93 5.84
C TYR A 42 3.49 0.05 6.32
N PHE A 43 3.17 0.12 7.61
CA PHE A 43 1.98 -0.51 8.18
C PHE A 43 0.77 0.37 7.94
N SER A 44 -0.20 -0.15 7.20
CA SER A 44 -1.48 0.51 7.03
C SER A 44 -2.48 0.09 8.11
N ASN A 45 -3.58 0.82 8.21
CA ASN A 45 -4.60 0.60 9.23
C ASN A 45 -5.57 -0.52 8.82
N ALA A 46 -5.32 -1.74 9.28
CA ALA A 46 -6.15 -2.90 8.95
C ALA A 46 -7.63 -2.76 9.39
N VAL A 47 -7.91 -1.98 10.43
CA VAL A 47 -9.31 -1.79 10.90
C VAL A 47 -10.10 -0.81 10.03
N ALA A 48 -9.43 -0.09 9.14
CA ALA A 48 -10.07 0.81 8.18
C ALA A 48 -10.42 0.11 6.85
N VAL A 49 -10.11 -1.19 6.71
CA VAL A 49 -10.46 -1.95 5.50
C VAL A 49 -11.96 -2.19 5.45
N ILE A 50 -12.57 -1.76 4.36
CA ILE A 50 -14.01 -1.86 4.09
C ILE A 50 -14.28 -2.70 2.85
N GLY A 51 -15.51 -3.02 2.59
CA GLY A 51 -15.93 -3.77 1.42
C GLY A 51 -16.01 -2.92 0.15
N PRO A 52 -16.14 -3.54 -1.03
CA PRO A 52 -16.08 -2.85 -2.32
C PRO A 52 -17.19 -1.83 -2.55
N ASP A 53 -18.35 -2.00 -1.91
CA ASP A 53 -19.53 -1.12 -2.09
C ASP A 53 -19.79 -0.23 -0.86
N ASP A 54 -18.91 -0.27 0.13
CA ASP A 54 -19.07 0.55 1.33
C ASP A 54 -18.73 2.03 1.05
N PRO A 55 -19.44 2.97 1.65
CA PRO A 55 -19.17 4.38 1.43
C PRO A 55 -17.83 4.80 2.02
N VAL A 56 -17.09 5.58 1.25
CA VAL A 56 -15.84 6.21 1.68
C VAL A 56 -16.10 7.67 2.02
N TRP A 57 -15.71 8.08 3.22
CA TRP A 57 -15.87 9.45 3.70
C TRP A 57 -14.54 10.19 3.61
N ALA A 58 -14.54 11.30 2.90
CA ALA A 58 -13.38 12.18 2.92
C ALA A 58 -13.11 12.68 4.36
N PRO A 59 -11.85 12.72 4.81
CA PRO A 59 -11.51 13.29 6.09
C PRO A 59 -11.97 14.74 6.21
N HIS A 60 -12.40 15.14 7.41
CA HIS A 60 -12.77 16.51 7.66
C HIS A 60 -11.61 17.47 7.32
N GLY A 61 -11.91 18.48 6.53
CA GLY A 61 -10.91 19.45 6.08
C GLY A 61 -10.14 19.07 4.81
N SER A 62 -10.28 17.84 4.31
CA SER A 62 -9.72 17.48 3.01
C SER A 62 -10.65 17.86 1.86
N THR A 63 -10.05 18.37 0.79
CA THR A 63 -10.72 18.67 -0.49
C THR A 63 -10.08 17.90 -1.65
N ALA A 64 -9.16 16.98 -1.36
CA ALA A 64 -8.35 16.29 -2.36
C ALA A 64 -8.29 14.77 -2.10
N LEU A 65 -9.48 14.16 -1.90
CA LEU A 65 -9.58 12.70 -1.84
C LEU A 65 -9.31 12.12 -3.22
N ASP A 66 -8.42 11.15 -3.29
CA ASP A 66 -7.97 10.48 -4.50
C ASP A 66 -7.92 8.97 -4.29
N TYR A 67 -7.95 8.19 -5.36
CA TYR A 67 -7.82 6.73 -5.30
C TYR A 67 -6.39 6.29 -5.60
N GLU A 68 -6.01 5.15 -5.05
CA GLU A 68 -4.79 4.44 -5.45
C GLU A 68 -5.13 3.00 -5.82
N LEU A 69 -4.91 2.66 -7.10
CA LEU A 69 -5.14 1.31 -7.59
C LEU A 69 -3.95 0.42 -7.25
N GLU A 70 -4.19 -0.58 -6.42
CA GLU A 70 -3.15 -1.47 -5.92
C GLU A 70 -3.46 -2.95 -6.18
N LEU A 71 -2.40 -3.75 -6.27
CA LEU A 71 -2.47 -5.20 -6.26
C LEU A 71 -2.10 -5.71 -4.87
N ALA A 72 -3.06 -6.26 -4.16
CA ALA A 72 -2.84 -6.87 -2.86
C ALA A 72 -2.67 -8.39 -2.95
N CYS A 73 -1.72 -8.95 -2.20
CA CYS A 73 -1.61 -10.38 -1.96
C CYS A 73 -2.13 -10.72 -0.57
N VAL A 74 -2.93 -11.78 -0.49
CA VAL A 74 -3.47 -12.27 0.78
C VAL A 74 -2.61 -13.42 1.27
N VAL A 75 -2.00 -13.25 2.44
CA VAL A 75 -1.21 -14.31 3.09
C VAL A 75 -2.16 -15.27 3.79
N GLY A 76 -2.16 -16.52 3.39
CA GLY A 76 -3.05 -17.58 3.89
C GLY A 76 -2.37 -18.59 4.83
N LYS A 77 -1.05 -18.62 4.87
CA LYS A 77 -0.28 -19.53 5.75
C LYS A 77 0.75 -18.73 6.54
N ALA A 78 0.91 -19.08 7.80
CA ALA A 78 2.03 -18.56 8.59
C ALA A 78 3.37 -19.05 8.00
N ALA A 79 4.32 -18.14 7.90
CA ALA A 79 5.66 -18.43 7.37
C ALA A 79 6.71 -17.58 8.06
N ARG A 80 7.92 -18.07 8.07
CA ARG A 80 9.10 -17.39 8.62
C ARG A 80 10.35 -17.85 7.88
N ASP A 81 11.27 -16.92 7.64
CA ASP A 81 12.58 -17.20 7.05
C ASP A 81 12.47 -18.01 5.74
N LEU A 82 11.59 -17.54 4.84
CA LEU A 82 11.34 -18.20 3.56
C LEU A 82 12.58 -18.17 2.67
N PRO A 83 12.89 -19.28 1.97
CA PRO A 83 13.99 -19.30 1.02
C PRO A 83 13.67 -18.48 -0.24
N GLU A 84 14.71 -18.07 -0.96
CA GLU A 84 14.59 -17.31 -2.22
C GLU A 84 14.41 -18.23 -3.45
N ASP A 85 13.59 -19.26 -3.33
CA ASP A 85 13.35 -20.27 -4.37
C ASP A 85 11.95 -20.24 -4.98
N GLY A 86 11.16 -19.23 -4.64
CA GLY A 86 9.78 -19.06 -5.09
C GLY A 86 8.74 -19.78 -4.22
N SER A 87 9.13 -20.58 -3.23
CA SER A 87 8.20 -21.27 -2.31
C SER A 87 7.37 -20.30 -1.47
N ALA A 88 7.80 -19.04 -1.35
CA ALA A 88 7.01 -17.98 -0.73
C ALA A 88 5.59 -17.85 -1.32
N LEU A 89 5.41 -18.14 -2.61
CA LEU A 89 4.11 -18.10 -3.28
C LEU A 89 3.12 -19.11 -2.70
N GLU A 90 3.57 -20.21 -2.11
CA GLU A 90 2.72 -21.21 -1.47
C GLU A 90 2.04 -20.69 -0.18
N CYS A 91 2.54 -19.58 0.36
CA CYS A 91 1.97 -18.93 1.53
C CYS A 91 0.80 -18.00 1.17
N LEU A 92 0.60 -17.69 -0.11
CA LEU A 92 -0.46 -16.82 -0.57
C LEU A 92 -1.77 -17.60 -0.73
N ALA A 93 -2.86 -17.02 -0.21
CA ALA A 93 -4.22 -17.48 -0.47
C ALA A 93 -4.73 -16.97 -1.81
N GLY A 94 -4.23 -15.84 -2.30
CA GLY A 94 -4.62 -15.25 -3.57
C GLY A 94 -4.26 -13.78 -3.70
N PHE A 95 -4.81 -13.16 -4.73
CA PHE A 95 -4.63 -11.75 -5.05
C PHE A 95 -5.98 -11.04 -5.13
N THR A 96 -5.96 -9.75 -4.84
CA THR A 96 -7.14 -8.90 -4.99
C THR A 96 -6.72 -7.49 -5.42
N ILE A 97 -7.68 -6.75 -5.96
CA ILE A 97 -7.53 -5.31 -6.14
C ILE A 97 -7.82 -4.64 -4.81
N MET A 98 -6.97 -3.71 -4.41
CA MET A 98 -7.16 -2.83 -3.29
C MET A 98 -7.20 -1.37 -3.78
N ASN A 99 -7.97 -0.55 -3.12
CA ASN A 99 -7.97 0.89 -3.35
C ASN A 99 -7.54 1.57 -2.05
N ASP A 100 -6.34 2.18 -2.05
CA ASP A 100 -5.86 2.98 -0.92
C ASP A 100 -6.31 4.43 -1.09
N TRP A 101 -7.43 4.76 -0.45
CA TRP A 101 -8.00 6.11 -0.50
C TRP A 101 -7.11 7.12 0.20
N SER A 102 -6.61 8.08 -0.55
CA SER A 102 -5.61 9.05 -0.10
C SER A 102 -6.14 10.48 -0.13
N ALA A 103 -6.05 11.18 1.00
CA ALA A 103 -6.32 12.61 1.08
C ALA A 103 -5.04 13.39 0.74
N ARG A 104 -4.85 13.76 -0.53
CA ARG A 104 -3.58 14.28 -1.07
C ARG A 104 -3.10 15.58 -0.43
N ASP A 105 -4.01 16.41 0.02
CA ASP A 105 -3.69 17.65 0.72
C ASP A 105 -3.13 17.40 2.13
N ILE A 106 -3.73 16.45 2.86
CA ILE A 106 -3.26 16.01 4.18
C ILE A 106 -1.93 15.30 4.02
N GLN A 107 -1.85 14.28 3.14
CA GLN A 107 -0.63 13.53 2.83
C GLN A 107 0.56 14.44 2.55
N ARG A 108 0.36 15.48 1.73
CA ARG A 108 1.41 16.43 1.38
C ARG A 108 1.95 17.20 2.58
N ALA A 109 1.09 17.54 3.54
CA ALA A 109 1.49 18.21 4.76
C ALA A 109 2.26 17.25 5.68
N GLU A 110 1.80 16.02 5.83
CA GLU A 110 2.45 14.98 6.63
C GLU A 110 3.82 14.58 6.07
N MET A 111 3.93 14.43 4.74
CA MET A 111 5.20 14.18 4.06
C MET A 111 6.24 15.28 4.30
N ALA A 112 5.82 16.54 4.46
CA ALA A 112 6.74 17.64 4.78
C ALA A 112 7.35 17.49 6.19
N VAL A 113 6.67 16.79 7.09
CA VAL A 113 7.17 16.44 8.43
C VAL A 113 7.98 15.13 8.42
N GLY A 114 7.87 14.33 7.36
CA GLY A 114 8.58 13.07 7.17
C GLY A 114 7.76 11.81 7.49
N LEU A 115 6.46 11.94 7.69
CA LEU A 115 5.48 10.87 7.89
C LEU A 115 4.33 11.07 6.89
N GLY A 116 3.71 9.99 6.43
CA GLY A 116 2.58 10.06 5.51
C GLY A 116 2.81 9.48 4.14
#